data_5abb94fb10179232312cff84ebc00978
#
_entry.id   5abb94fb10179232312cff84ebc00978
#
_cell.length_a   1.000
_cell.length_b   1.000
_cell.length_c   1.000
_cell.angle_alpha   90.00
_cell.angle_beta   90.00
_cell.angle_gamma   90.00
#
_symmetry.space_group_name_H-M   'P 1'
#
loop_
_entity.id
_entity.type
_entity.pdbx_description
1 polymer ?
#
loop_
_entity_poly.entity_id
_entity_poly.type
_entity_poly.pdbx_seq_one_letter_code
_entity_poly.pdbx_strand_id
1 'polypeptide(L)'
;MPTNRLLIKGKVQGVFFRAGAKEMANKIGLTGWVKNTIDGNVEALVTGTALQIDEFIAWSRQGPKRAIVTNVIITREEEEPFSGFIIK
;
A
#
# COMPACT_ATOMS: atom_id res chain seq x y z
N MET A 1 9.16 -10.48 10.52
CA MET A 1 9.11 -9.42 9.51
C MET A 1 8.15 -8.33 9.96
N PRO A 2 8.50 -7.06 9.79
CA PRO A 2 7.60 -5.98 10.18
C PRO A 2 6.32 -5.92 9.36
N THR A 3 5.29 -5.36 9.95
CA THR A 3 4.01 -5.07 9.31
C THR A 3 3.72 -3.58 9.51
N ASN A 4 3.43 -2.88 8.43
CA ASN A 4 3.11 -1.46 8.46
C ASN A 4 1.76 -1.21 7.82
N ARG A 5 1.04 -0.24 8.38
CA ARG A 5 -0.18 0.29 7.80
C ARG A 5 0.16 1.58 7.07
N LEU A 6 -0.33 1.72 5.86
CA LEU A 6 -0.22 2.96 5.08
C LEU A 6 -1.61 3.52 4.85
N LEU A 7 -1.77 4.81 5.15
CA LEU A 7 -2.96 5.54 4.74
C LEU A 7 -2.53 6.55 3.67
N ILE A 8 -2.99 6.32 2.46
CA ILE A 8 -2.56 7.08 1.29
C ILE A 8 -3.66 8.06 0.93
N LYS A 9 -3.36 9.35 1.04
CA LYS A 9 -4.32 10.44 0.86
C LYS A 9 -4.11 11.17 -0.45
N GLY A 10 -5.19 11.71 -0.99
CA GLY A 10 -5.17 12.48 -2.21
C GLY A 10 -6.20 11.99 -3.22
N LYS A 11 -5.93 12.20 -4.50
CA LYS A 11 -6.76 11.65 -5.56
C LYS A 11 -6.22 10.26 -5.89
N VAL A 12 -6.73 9.26 -5.15
CA VAL A 12 -6.16 7.91 -5.17
C VAL A 12 -7.21 6.83 -5.46
N GLN A 13 -8.50 7.18 -5.50
CA GLN A 13 -9.55 6.24 -5.91
C GLN A 13 -9.95 6.53 -7.37
N GLY A 14 -10.32 5.46 -8.09
CA GLY A 14 -10.72 5.59 -9.48
C GLY A 14 -9.56 5.83 -10.45
N VAL A 15 -8.33 5.60 -10.02
CA VAL A 15 -7.11 5.84 -10.82
C VAL A 15 -6.22 4.61 -10.87
N PHE A 16 -6.76 3.42 -10.62
CA PHE A 16 -6.06 2.13 -10.64
C PHE A 16 -4.99 2.00 -9.55
N PHE A 17 -5.15 2.71 -8.44
CA PHE A 17 -4.17 2.67 -7.36
C PHE A 17 -4.05 1.27 -6.76
N ARG A 18 -5.19 0.64 -6.45
CA ARG A 18 -5.19 -0.70 -5.83
C ARG A 18 -4.57 -1.75 -6.76
N ALA A 19 -4.88 -1.70 -8.05
CA ALA A 19 -4.30 -2.62 -9.02
C ALA A 19 -2.79 -2.45 -9.11
N GLY A 20 -2.32 -1.20 -9.17
CA GLY A 20 -0.89 -0.89 -9.20
C GLY A 20 -0.19 -1.32 -7.92
N ALA A 21 -0.84 -1.12 -6.76
CA ALA A 21 -0.30 -1.53 -5.47
C ALA A 21 -0.10 -3.04 -5.40
N LYS A 22 -1.10 -3.81 -5.85
CA LYS A 22 -0.99 -5.27 -5.88
C LYS A 22 0.15 -5.73 -6.79
N GLU A 23 0.23 -5.15 -7.98
CA GLU A 23 1.30 -5.47 -8.92
C GLU A 23 2.67 -5.18 -8.32
N MET A 24 2.84 -4.01 -7.71
CA MET A 24 4.10 -3.63 -7.08
C MET A 24 4.43 -4.52 -5.88
N ALA A 25 3.44 -4.81 -5.03
CA ALA A 25 3.64 -5.67 -3.86
C ALA A 25 4.10 -7.08 -4.28
N ASN A 26 3.46 -7.63 -5.31
CA ASN A 26 3.86 -8.95 -5.84
C ASN A 26 5.27 -8.93 -6.42
N LYS A 27 5.62 -7.87 -7.12
CA LYS A 27 6.95 -7.71 -7.71
C LYS A 27 8.03 -7.61 -6.64
N ILE A 28 7.76 -6.89 -5.57
CA ILE A 28 8.70 -6.71 -4.45
C ILE A 28 8.76 -7.96 -3.57
N GLY A 29 7.66 -8.70 -3.45
CA GLY A 29 7.55 -9.86 -2.58
C GLY A 29 6.85 -9.57 -1.26
N LEU A 30 6.06 -8.49 -1.18
CA LEU A 30 5.27 -8.17 0.00
C LEU A 30 3.99 -8.98 0.06
N THR A 31 3.51 -9.22 1.28
CA THR A 31 2.18 -9.78 1.53
C THR A 31 1.32 -8.76 2.24
N GLY A 32 0.00 -8.96 2.21
CA GLY A 32 -0.94 -8.04 2.86
C GLY A 32 -2.16 -7.76 2.00
N TRP A 33 -2.68 -6.53 2.12
CA TRP A 33 -3.87 -6.13 1.37
C TRP A 33 -3.88 -4.63 1.12
N VAL A 34 -4.74 -4.23 0.18
CA VAL A 34 -5.01 -2.83 -0.13
C VAL A 34 -6.51 -2.66 -0.37
N LYS A 35 -7.07 -1.56 0.10
CA LYS A 35 -8.49 -1.26 -0.08
C LYS A 35 -8.73 0.24 -0.17
N ASN A 36 -9.87 0.62 -0.76
CA ASN A 36 -10.38 1.98 -0.68
C ASN A 36 -11.02 2.21 0.69
N THR A 37 -10.92 3.43 1.19
CA THR A 37 -11.63 3.83 2.41
C THR A 37 -12.88 4.63 2.06
N ILE A 38 -13.79 4.77 3.03
CA ILE A 38 -15.04 5.50 2.83
C ILE A 38 -14.77 6.99 2.54
N ASP A 39 -13.72 7.55 3.13
CA ASP A 39 -13.40 8.97 3.01
C ASP A 39 -12.54 9.32 1.80
N GLY A 40 -12.42 8.41 0.84
CA GLY A 40 -11.77 8.71 -0.43
C GLY A 40 -10.29 8.39 -0.50
N ASN A 41 -9.74 7.76 0.53
CA ASN A 41 -8.33 7.40 0.59
C ASN A 41 -8.11 5.93 0.21
N VAL A 42 -6.86 5.50 0.22
CA VAL A 42 -6.47 4.09 0.06
C VAL A 42 -5.71 3.68 1.31
N GLU A 43 -6.05 2.52 1.83
CA GLU A 43 -5.38 1.94 2.98
C GLU A 43 -4.71 0.64 2.57
N ALA A 44 -3.48 0.42 3.03
CA ALA A 44 -2.75 -0.82 2.79
C ALA A 44 -2.15 -1.33 4.08
N LEU A 45 -2.11 -2.64 4.22
CA LEU A 45 -1.39 -3.31 5.30
C LEU A 45 -0.37 -4.22 4.64
N VAL A 46 0.91 -4.03 4.93
CA VAL A 46 1.99 -4.71 4.23
C VAL A 46 2.95 -5.35 5.21
N THR A 47 3.34 -6.59 4.91
CA THR A 47 4.32 -7.35 5.68
C THR A 47 5.48 -7.73 4.76
N GLY A 48 6.69 -7.50 5.22
CA GLY A 48 7.90 -7.84 4.49
C GLY A 48 9.12 -7.35 5.23
N THR A 49 10.27 -7.40 4.58
CA THR A 49 11.48 -6.83 5.15
C THR A 49 11.37 -5.29 5.18
N ALA A 50 12.19 -4.66 6.01
CA ALA A 50 12.21 -3.19 6.05
C ALA A 50 12.50 -2.60 4.67
N LEU A 51 13.42 -3.19 3.92
CA LEU A 51 13.75 -2.71 2.58
C LEU A 51 12.58 -2.85 1.61
N GLN A 52 11.88 -3.98 1.65
CA GLN A 52 10.71 -4.20 0.81
C GLN A 52 9.60 -3.19 1.12
N ILE A 53 9.37 -2.94 2.40
CA ILE A 53 8.36 -1.96 2.81
C ILE A 53 8.75 -0.55 2.36
N ASP A 54 10.02 -0.19 2.48
CA ASP A 54 10.51 1.11 2.02
C ASP A 54 10.31 1.30 0.53
N GLU A 55 10.55 0.27 -0.28
CA GLU A 55 10.30 0.33 -1.71
C GLU A 55 8.82 0.55 -2.02
N PHE A 56 7.95 -0.13 -1.31
CA PHE A 56 6.51 0.02 -1.49
C PHE A 56 6.03 1.42 -1.08
N ILE A 57 6.57 1.95 0.02
CA ILE A 57 6.26 3.31 0.46
C ILE A 57 6.70 4.34 -0.60
N ALA A 58 7.90 4.18 -1.14
CA ALA A 58 8.40 5.06 -2.18
C ALA A 58 7.48 5.06 -3.40
N TRP A 59 7.05 3.88 -3.84
CA TRP A 59 6.08 3.77 -4.93
C TRP A 59 4.75 4.44 -4.57
N SER A 60 4.27 4.22 -3.34
CA SER A 60 2.97 4.73 -2.89
C SER A 60 2.93 6.26 -2.86
N ARG A 61 4.06 6.91 -2.65
CA ARG A 61 4.14 8.38 -2.65
C ARG A 61 3.87 8.98 -4.02
N GLN A 62 4.09 8.22 -5.07
CA GLN A 62 3.78 8.64 -6.43
C GLN A 62 2.49 8.01 -6.94
N GLY A 63 2.33 6.71 -6.70
CA GLY A 63 1.20 5.95 -7.21
C GLY A 63 1.22 5.80 -8.73
N PRO A 64 0.12 5.31 -9.31
CA PRO A 64 -0.01 5.23 -10.75
C PRO A 64 -0.11 6.62 -11.40
N LYS A 65 0.04 6.67 -12.70
CA LYS A 65 0.17 7.92 -13.47
C LYS A 65 -0.92 8.95 -13.19
N ARG A 66 -2.17 8.50 -12.98
CA ARG A 66 -3.32 9.40 -12.81
C ARG A 66 -3.59 9.75 -11.35
N ALA A 67 -2.85 9.18 -10.42
CA ALA A 67 -3.01 9.48 -9.01
C ALA A 67 -2.32 10.79 -8.64
N ILE A 68 -2.86 11.46 -7.63
CA ILE A 68 -2.23 12.61 -7.00
C ILE A 68 -2.18 12.31 -5.52
N VAL A 69 -1.00 11.96 -5.02
CA VAL A 69 -0.79 11.62 -3.62
C VAL A 69 -0.38 12.86 -2.86
N THR A 70 -1.16 13.25 -1.87
CA THR A 70 -0.86 14.43 -1.05
C THR A 70 -0.16 14.09 0.24
N ASN A 71 -0.37 12.88 0.76
CA ASN A 71 0.28 12.43 1.99
C ASN A 71 0.21 10.91 2.09
N VAL A 72 1.19 10.33 2.79
CA VAL A 72 1.19 8.91 3.15
C VAL A 72 1.51 8.84 4.64
N ILE A 73 0.55 8.36 5.43
CA ILE A 73 0.70 8.19 6.86
C ILE A 73 1.07 6.74 7.13
N ILE A 74 2.20 6.53 7.79
CA ILE A 74 2.75 5.20 8.04
C ILE A 74 2.67 4.91 9.54
N THR A 75 2.04 3.78 9.89
CA THR A 75 1.90 3.33 11.26
C THR A 75 2.45 1.92 11.37
N ARG A 76 3.29 1.68 12.37
CA ARG A 76 3.77 0.34 12.65
C ARG A 76 2.68 -0.46 13.33
N GLU A 77 2.46 -1.70 12.86
CA GLU A 77 1.46 -2.61 13.41
C GLU A 77 2.14 -3.84 13.97
N GLU A 78 1.39 -4.64 14.73
CA GLU A 78 1.88 -5.95 15.14
C GLU A 78 2.09 -6.84 13.93
N GLU A 79 3.09 -7.70 13.98
CA GLU A 79 3.36 -8.63 12.89
C GLU A 79 2.13 -9.47 12.59
N GLU A 80 1.76 -9.50 11.33
CA GLU A 80 0.63 -10.28 10.87
C GLU A 80 1.02 -11.05 9.62
N PRO A 81 0.94 -12.38 9.64
CA PRO A 81 1.27 -13.17 8.46
C PRO A 81 0.13 -13.17 7.46
N PHE A 82 0.48 -13.03 6.19
CA PHE A 82 -0.44 -13.14 5.07
C PHE A 82 0.12 -14.13 4.07
N SER A 83 -0.74 -14.77 3.28
CA SER A 83 -0.32 -15.74 2.28
C SER A 83 -0.27 -15.17 0.86
N GLY A 84 -0.30 -13.87 0.70
CA GLY A 84 -0.25 -13.21 -0.58
C GLY A 84 -0.68 -11.77 -0.44
N PHE A 85 -0.89 -11.09 -1.56
CA PHE A 85 -1.34 -9.70 -1.54
C PHE A 85 -2.69 -9.61 -2.27
N ILE A 86 -3.70 -9.10 -1.59
CA ILE A 86 -5.07 -9.06 -2.11
C ILE A 86 -5.61 -7.63 -2.14
N ILE A 87 -6.56 -7.41 -3.04
CA ILE A 87 -7.37 -6.20 -3.07
C ILE A 87 -8.65 -6.52 -2.30
N LYS A 88 -8.92 -5.74 -1.28
CA LYS A 88 -10.15 -5.89 -0.50
C LYS A 88 -11.28 -5.03 -1.04
#